data_ae7c6d159edf59e77ef113ae35228746
#
_entry.id   ae7c6d159edf59e77ef113ae35228746
#
_cell.length_a   1.000
_cell.length_b   1.000
_cell.length_c   1.000
_cell.angle_alpha   90.00
_cell.angle_beta   90.00
_cell.angle_gamma   90.00
#
_symmetry.space_group_name_H-M   'P 1'
#
loop_
_entity.id
_entity.type
_entity.pdbx_description
1 polymer ?
#
loop_
_entity_poly.entity_id
_entity_poly.type
_entity_poly.pdbx_seq_one_letter_code
_entity_poly.pdbx_strand_id
1 'polypeptide(L)'
;MKKVLVSLLLPMLVIGSCNKQEIENNASSNQNNSGNESTAGGEIPAPEVEDDEDDTFSKDDFPYLVSIAYNGSSATVSGHEALADKLDIQTDGARVTLTYSGTENVIYKLSGSSSNGRFKLYSEKKQALWLSGLSLTNPDGAAIDNQSGKRTFVYIEGTNTLADGTGASYATSGDEDMKAVLFSEGQLIFSGPAGGTNKLTVSAQNAQGKSGIASDDYVRLFTGANVSVTAGTGAGHGIKANDYVRLSDGTLDITTKAAMKKGITSDDYVLVEGGTTTITVSGGVAYDSEDSEYDGTAGIKADNCFGMTGGTVTITNTGAGGKGVRAGNYSYYKANGGLADSYISGGALTITTSGSESNDVSSKAIKIGFKEGSGRNYVYGGNLVISGGSIVATTAKSECVEAKGKLTVTGGSLYAYSSADDAINSQGEMNITGGYVYGHSTGNDAIDANSDMKLSGGYVFAVTTKGNPEVALDANTEGGYKLYINSGATVVAYGGLENGYSAAQTVYSMNGTAGSWNALYNGSACIAAFKAPSGLSNFAVSAPGLSGGYQGVSVGGDTYCNGVWATDGISGGSSVSLSAYSGGQGGPGGGGPGGGHGGRP
;
A
#
# COMPACT_ATOMS: atom_id res chain seq x y z
N MET A 1 -13.52 -34.93 -50.08
CA MET A 1 -13.96 -35.54 -48.80
C MET A 1 -13.83 -34.47 -47.74
N LYS A 2 -14.97 -34.02 -47.24
CA LYS A 2 -15.07 -32.96 -46.23
C LYS A 2 -14.69 -33.50 -44.88
N LYS A 3 -13.70 -32.88 -44.19
CA LYS A 3 -13.46 -33.10 -42.78
C LYS A 3 -14.27 -32.10 -41.97
N VAL A 4 -15.16 -32.62 -41.16
CA VAL A 4 -15.96 -31.88 -40.18
C VAL A 4 -15.12 -31.69 -38.95
N LEU A 5 -14.91 -30.41 -38.54
CA LEU A 5 -14.28 -30.02 -37.29
C LEU A 5 -15.38 -30.01 -36.21
N VAL A 6 -15.30 -30.89 -35.25
CA VAL A 6 -16.15 -30.89 -34.05
C VAL A 6 -15.42 -30.12 -32.97
N SER A 7 -15.92 -28.92 -32.67
CA SER A 7 -15.50 -28.11 -31.53
C SER A 7 -16.13 -28.68 -30.26
N LEU A 8 -15.33 -29.24 -29.36
CA LEU A 8 -15.76 -29.54 -27.98
C LEU A 8 -15.58 -28.26 -27.14
N LEU A 9 -16.67 -27.65 -26.75
CA LEU A 9 -16.70 -26.71 -25.64
C LEU A 9 -16.58 -27.53 -24.33
N LEU A 10 -15.49 -27.36 -23.61
CA LEU A 10 -15.41 -27.71 -22.18
C LEU A 10 -15.97 -26.54 -21.36
N PRO A 11 -16.85 -26.78 -20.40
CA PRO A 11 -17.26 -25.72 -19.48
C PRO A 11 -16.13 -25.45 -18.49
N MET A 12 -15.64 -24.23 -18.45
CA MET A 12 -14.76 -23.69 -17.42
C MET A 12 -15.53 -23.69 -16.10
N LEU A 13 -15.09 -24.50 -15.15
CA LEU A 13 -15.58 -24.50 -13.78
C LEU A 13 -14.89 -23.34 -13.06
N VAL A 14 -15.58 -22.22 -12.94
CA VAL A 14 -15.16 -21.11 -12.08
C VAL A 14 -15.46 -21.52 -10.65
N ILE A 15 -14.42 -21.84 -9.88
CA ILE A 15 -14.55 -21.96 -8.42
C ILE A 15 -14.44 -20.56 -7.87
N GLY A 16 -15.58 -19.92 -7.64
CA GLY A 16 -15.66 -18.66 -6.96
C GLY A 16 -15.47 -18.84 -5.45
N SER A 17 -14.60 -18.08 -4.87
CA SER A 17 -14.67 -17.77 -3.46
C SER A 17 -14.36 -16.29 -3.24
N CYS A 18 -15.40 -15.51 -3.33
CA CYS A 18 -15.58 -14.27 -2.57
C CYS A 18 -17.08 -14.07 -2.43
N ASN A 19 -17.54 -14.02 -1.20
CA ASN A 19 -18.93 -13.78 -0.88
C ASN A 19 -19.37 -12.44 -1.48
N LYS A 20 -20.21 -12.51 -2.50
CA LYS A 20 -20.93 -11.34 -3.00
C LYS A 20 -21.95 -10.93 -1.93
N GLN A 21 -21.72 -9.82 -1.24
CA GLN A 21 -22.83 -9.06 -0.70
C GLN A 21 -23.54 -8.36 -1.85
N GLU A 22 -24.76 -8.75 -2.11
CA GLU A 22 -25.65 -8.09 -3.06
C GLU A 22 -25.92 -6.65 -2.57
N ILE A 23 -25.39 -5.68 -3.30
CA ILE A 23 -25.80 -4.29 -3.14
C ILE A 23 -27.04 -4.11 -4.02
N GLU A 24 -28.20 -4.04 -3.39
CA GLU A 24 -29.43 -3.62 -4.05
C GLU A 24 -29.27 -2.19 -4.58
N ASN A 25 -29.29 -2.05 -5.90
CA ASN A 25 -29.44 -0.78 -6.58
C ASN A 25 -30.85 -0.22 -6.33
N ASN A 26 -31.01 0.69 -5.40
CA ASN A 26 -32.17 1.56 -5.31
C ASN A 26 -31.85 2.93 -5.91
N ALA A 27 -32.09 3.04 -7.22
CA ALA A 27 -32.34 4.34 -7.82
C ALA A 27 -33.83 4.65 -7.60
N SER A 28 -34.15 5.66 -6.81
CA SER A 28 -35.27 6.56 -7.11
C SER A 28 -35.62 7.53 -5.98
N SER A 29 -35.79 8.76 -6.42
CA SER A 29 -36.75 9.78 -5.97
C SER A 29 -36.54 10.49 -4.64
N ASN A 30 -36.30 11.80 -4.80
CA ASN A 30 -36.60 12.87 -3.87
C ASN A 30 -37.84 12.62 -3.01
N GLN A 31 -37.66 12.67 -1.69
CA GLN A 31 -38.64 13.31 -0.82
C GLN A 31 -37.94 13.86 0.43
N ASN A 32 -38.17 15.18 0.67
CA ASN A 32 -37.89 15.86 1.91
C ASN A 32 -38.50 15.13 3.10
N ASN A 33 -37.69 14.81 4.12
CA ASN A 33 -38.23 14.73 5.46
C ASN A 33 -37.16 15.09 6.51
N SER A 34 -37.41 16.15 7.24
CA SER A 34 -36.66 16.57 8.41
C SER A 34 -36.89 15.58 9.56
N GLY A 35 -35.82 15.12 10.21
CA GLY A 35 -35.96 14.53 11.52
C GLY A 35 -34.94 13.45 11.89
N ASN A 36 -34.15 13.76 12.91
CA ASN A 36 -33.33 12.86 13.73
C ASN A 36 -32.09 12.26 13.11
N GLU A 37 -30.98 12.97 13.24
CA GLU A 37 -29.64 12.39 13.14
C GLU A 37 -29.40 11.42 14.32
N SER A 38 -29.43 10.13 14.07
CA SER A 38 -28.87 9.15 14.96
C SER A 38 -27.38 9.03 14.63
N THR A 39 -26.51 9.43 15.54
CA THR A 39 -25.07 9.15 15.52
C THR A 39 -24.84 7.65 15.70
N ALA A 40 -24.85 6.91 14.63
CA ALA A 40 -24.33 5.55 14.59
C ALA A 40 -23.00 5.60 13.80
N GLY A 41 -21.90 5.89 14.48
CA GLY A 41 -20.57 5.56 14.01
C GLY A 41 -20.44 4.04 14.03
N GLY A 42 -20.85 3.37 12.97
CA GLY A 42 -20.54 1.97 12.76
C GLY A 42 -19.07 1.87 12.35
N GLU A 43 -18.26 1.09 13.07
CA GLU A 43 -17.00 0.57 12.59
C GLU A 43 -17.27 -0.08 11.23
N ILE A 44 -16.60 0.38 10.18
CA ILE A 44 -16.58 -0.34 8.90
C ILE A 44 -15.60 -1.49 9.12
N PRO A 45 -16.05 -2.74 9.19
CA PRO A 45 -15.14 -3.84 9.45
C PRO A 45 -14.12 -3.94 8.30
N ALA A 46 -12.87 -4.18 8.67
CA ALA A 46 -11.86 -4.59 7.71
C ALA A 46 -12.40 -5.82 6.93
N PRO A 47 -12.12 -5.95 5.63
CA PRO A 47 -12.50 -7.15 4.90
C PRO A 47 -12.00 -8.39 5.67
N GLU A 48 -12.90 -9.30 6.01
CA GLU A 48 -12.53 -10.57 6.62
C GLU A 48 -11.78 -11.39 5.55
N VAL A 49 -10.47 -11.45 5.67
CA VAL A 49 -9.65 -12.37 4.89
C VAL A 49 -9.54 -13.65 5.70
N GLU A 50 -10.18 -14.70 5.24
CA GLU A 50 -10.14 -16.00 5.92
C GLU A 50 -8.70 -16.54 5.96
N ASP A 51 -8.31 -17.09 7.10
CA ASP A 51 -7.06 -17.82 7.22
C ASP A 51 -7.24 -19.23 6.62
N ASP A 52 -6.38 -19.58 5.68
CA ASP A 52 -6.27 -20.94 5.20
C ASP A 52 -5.34 -21.71 6.14
N GLU A 53 -5.90 -22.62 6.94
CA GLU A 53 -5.14 -23.48 7.87
C GLU A 53 -4.07 -24.30 7.14
N ASP A 54 -4.32 -24.61 5.88
CA ASP A 54 -3.38 -25.32 5.01
C ASP A 54 -2.13 -24.51 4.64
N ASP A 55 -2.08 -23.22 4.93
CA ASP A 55 -0.89 -22.38 4.72
C ASP A 55 0.15 -22.49 5.86
N THR A 56 -0.14 -23.26 6.90
CA THR A 56 0.83 -23.52 7.96
C THR A 56 1.75 -24.69 7.62
N PHE A 57 3.06 -24.42 7.58
CA PHE A 57 4.04 -25.46 7.32
C PHE A 57 4.26 -26.36 8.54
N SER A 58 4.05 -27.67 8.38
CA SER A 58 4.43 -28.70 9.33
C SER A 58 5.21 -29.79 8.60
N LYS A 59 6.37 -30.18 9.15
CA LYS A 59 7.17 -31.28 8.59
C LYS A 59 6.42 -32.62 8.62
N ASP A 60 5.51 -32.78 9.57
CA ASP A 60 4.74 -34.03 9.75
C ASP A 60 3.74 -34.27 8.61
N ASP A 61 3.41 -33.24 7.83
CA ASP A 61 2.55 -33.36 6.65
C ASP A 61 3.27 -33.95 5.44
N PHE A 62 4.58 -34.19 5.54
CA PHE A 62 5.44 -34.61 4.45
C PHE A 62 6.16 -35.94 4.79
N PRO A 63 5.64 -37.07 4.36
CA PRO A 63 6.23 -38.39 4.69
C PRO A 63 7.59 -38.65 4.01
N TYR A 64 7.96 -37.87 2.98
CA TYR A 64 9.20 -38.04 2.25
C TYR A 64 10.07 -36.80 2.25
N LEU A 65 11.38 -37.03 2.35
CA LEU A 65 12.40 -36.01 2.22
C LEU A 65 13.43 -36.43 1.17
N VAL A 66 13.51 -35.65 0.10
CA VAL A 66 14.54 -35.82 -0.97
C VAL A 66 15.56 -34.70 -0.81
N SER A 67 16.84 -35.04 -0.73
CA SER A 67 17.91 -34.06 -0.55
C SER A 67 18.65 -33.83 -1.86
N ILE A 68 18.85 -32.58 -2.23
CA ILE A 68 19.59 -32.11 -3.38
C ILE A 68 20.77 -31.27 -2.87
N ALA A 69 21.99 -31.82 -3.00
CA ALA A 69 23.23 -31.18 -2.57
C ALA A 69 24.05 -30.70 -3.78
N TYR A 70 24.18 -29.40 -3.92
CA TYR A 70 24.97 -28.75 -4.98
C TYR A 70 26.45 -28.67 -4.57
N ASN A 71 27.34 -29.05 -5.51
CA ASN A 71 28.77 -29.01 -5.30
C ASN A 71 29.48 -28.47 -6.57
N GLY A 72 29.48 -27.14 -6.70
CA GLY A 72 30.09 -26.45 -7.84
C GLY A 72 29.37 -26.78 -9.15
N SER A 73 29.97 -27.63 -9.97
CA SER A 73 29.44 -28.01 -11.30
C SER A 73 28.55 -29.25 -11.30
N SER A 74 28.24 -29.82 -10.13
CA SER A 74 27.42 -31.04 -10.02
C SER A 74 26.39 -30.93 -8.91
N ALA A 75 25.38 -31.79 -8.93
CA ALA A 75 24.46 -31.99 -7.85
C ALA A 75 24.27 -33.47 -7.55
N THR A 76 24.02 -33.81 -6.30
CA THR A 76 23.70 -35.17 -5.86
C THR A 76 22.27 -35.16 -5.29
N VAL A 77 21.47 -36.13 -5.76
CA VAL A 77 20.10 -36.35 -5.25
C VAL A 77 20.11 -37.64 -4.42
N SER A 78 19.57 -37.61 -3.22
CA SER A 78 19.52 -38.73 -2.28
C SER A 78 18.24 -38.73 -1.45
N GLY A 79 17.91 -39.84 -0.77
CA GLY A 79 16.68 -40.00 0.00
C GLY A 79 15.43 -40.20 -0.85
N HIS A 80 15.62 -40.55 -2.12
CA HIS A 80 14.55 -40.78 -3.09
C HIS A 80 14.19 -42.26 -3.27
N GLU A 81 14.86 -43.17 -2.59
CA GLU A 81 14.78 -44.62 -2.82
C GLU A 81 13.37 -45.17 -2.65
N ALA A 82 12.62 -44.64 -1.69
CA ALA A 82 11.22 -44.98 -1.47
C ALA A 82 10.25 -44.42 -2.55
N LEU A 83 10.73 -43.53 -3.40
CA LEU A 83 9.99 -42.88 -4.48
C LEU A 83 10.48 -43.26 -5.88
N ALA A 84 11.35 -44.29 -6.01
CA ALA A 84 12.07 -44.62 -7.26
C ALA A 84 11.13 -44.85 -8.45
N ASP A 85 9.94 -45.40 -8.23
CA ASP A 85 8.95 -45.65 -9.29
C ASP A 85 8.04 -44.42 -9.59
N LYS A 86 8.21 -43.31 -8.84
CA LYS A 86 7.31 -42.13 -8.88
C LYS A 86 8.05 -40.80 -9.06
N LEU A 87 9.38 -40.82 -8.93
CA LEU A 87 10.22 -39.63 -9.06
C LEU A 87 11.25 -39.85 -10.18
N ASP A 88 11.05 -39.21 -11.31
CA ASP A 88 12.05 -39.10 -12.36
C ASP A 88 13.06 -38.00 -12.00
N ILE A 89 14.34 -38.32 -12.11
CA ILE A 89 15.45 -37.45 -11.75
C ILE A 89 16.34 -37.26 -12.97
N GLN A 90 16.39 -36.03 -13.45
CA GLN A 90 17.28 -35.64 -14.54
C GLN A 90 18.31 -34.64 -14.03
N THR A 91 19.59 -34.92 -14.27
CA THR A 91 20.69 -34.06 -13.88
C THR A 91 21.60 -33.78 -15.07
N ASP A 92 21.88 -32.51 -15.32
CA ASP A 92 22.91 -32.03 -16.23
C ASP A 92 23.87 -31.14 -15.43
N GLY A 93 24.93 -31.76 -14.93
CA GLY A 93 25.83 -31.11 -13.98
C GLY A 93 25.12 -30.69 -12.69
N ALA A 94 25.04 -29.39 -12.44
CA ALA A 94 24.32 -28.82 -11.31
C ALA A 94 22.89 -28.38 -11.67
N ARG A 95 22.36 -28.73 -12.83
CA ARG A 95 20.96 -28.49 -13.22
C ARG A 95 20.15 -29.72 -12.94
N VAL A 96 19.25 -29.63 -11.97
CA VAL A 96 18.40 -30.73 -11.51
C VAL A 96 16.98 -30.46 -11.94
N THR A 97 16.36 -31.45 -12.58
CA THR A 97 14.93 -31.48 -12.90
C THR A 97 14.31 -32.70 -12.25
N LEU A 98 13.27 -32.51 -11.48
CA LEU A 98 12.50 -33.56 -10.83
C LEU A 98 11.07 -33.58 -11.36
N THR A 99 10.58 -34.75 -11.73
CA THR A 99 9.17 -34.97 -12.09
C THR A 99 8.59 -36.00 -11.14
N TYR A 100 7.64 -35.53 -10.31
CA TYR A 100 7.00 -36.37 -9.30
C TYR A 100 5.58 -36.72 -9.69
N SER A 101 5.29 -38.01 -9.79
CA SER A 101 3.99 -38.59 -10.14
C SER A 101 3.29 -39.31 -8.98
N GLY A 102 3.83 -39.23 -7.77
CA GLY A 102 3.28 -39.89 -6.59
C GLY A 102 2.03 -39.18 -6.01
N THR A 103 1.51 -39.75 -4.91
CA THR A 103 0.30 -39.29 -4.25
C THR A 103 0.53 -38.55 -2.94
N GLU A 104 1.73 -38.64 -2.39
CA GLU A 104 2.08 -38.08 -1.09
C GLU A 104 2.83 -36.74 -1.23
N ASN A 105 2.84 -35.94 -0.18
CA ASN A 105 3.60 -34.70 -0.14
C ASN A 105 5.11 -34.98 0.05
N VAL A 106 5.97 -34.13 -0.52
CA VAL A 106 7.42 -34.31 -0.47
C VAL A 106 8.13 -33.03 -0.04
N ILE A 107 9.11 -33.16 0.87
CA ILE A 107 10.10 -32.11 1.13
C ILE A 107 11.29 -32.29 0.20
N TYR A 108 11.65 -31.26 -0.52
CA TYR A 108 12.90 -31.16 -1.29
C TYR A 108 13.88 -30.26 -0.53
N LYS A 109 14.88 -30.86 0.12
CA LYS A 109 15.91 -30.13 0.85
C LYS A 109 17.04 -29.73 -0.09
N LEU A 110 17.20 -28.44 -0.32
CA LEU A 110 18.20 -27.87 -1.21
C LEU A 110 19.35 -27.27 -0.37
N SER A 111 20.59 -27.67 -0.70
CA SER A 111 21.77 -27.23 0.06
C SER A 111 23.02 -27.14 -0.83
N GLY A 112 24.09 -26.50 -0.30
CA GLY A 112 25.37 -26.38 -1.00
C GLY A 112 25.38 -25.21 -2.01
N SER A 113 26.28 -25.26 -3.00
CA SER A 113 26.46 -24.12 -3.90
C SER A 113 26.76 -24.52 -5.34
N SER A 114 26.22 -23.69 -6.28
CA SER A 114 26.59 -23.73 -7.70
C SER A 114 26.40 -22.34 -8.32
N SER A 115 27.36 -21.92 -9.15
CA SER A 115 27.26 -20.72 -9.98
C SER A 115 26.66 -20.99 -11.38
N ASN A 116 26.31 -22.23 -11.69
CA ASN A 116 25.61 -22.63 -12.91
C ASN A 116 24.66 -23.80 -12.61
N GLY A 117 23.78 -23.56 -11.63
CA GLY A 117 22.84 -24.58 -11.17
C GLY A 117 21.38 -24.12 -11.28
N ARG A 118 20.49 -25.08 -11.34
CA ARG A 118 19.05 -24.88 -11.38
C ARG A 118 18.35 -26.00 -10.62
N PHE A 119 17.29 -25.66 -9.93
CA PHE A 119 16.29 -26.61 -9.45
C PHE A 119 14.99 -26.41 -10.21
N LYS A 120 14.51 -27.43 -10.89
CA LYS A 120 13.23 -27.44 -11.57
C LYS A 120 12.36 -28.59 -11.07
N LEU A 121 11.08 -28.32 -10.83
CA LEU A 121 10.15 -29.29 -10.26
C LEU A 121 8.83 -29.32 -11.02
N TYR A 122 8.41 -30.52 -11.38
CA TYR A 122 7.04 -30.83 -11.81
C TYR A 122 6.39 -31.72 -10.76
N SER A 123 5.22 -31.32 -10.24
CA SER A 123 4.49 -32.08 -9.23
C SER A 123 3.02 -31.69 -9.24
N GLU A 124 2.15 -32.66 -8.96
CA GLU A 124 0.73 -32.46 -8.75
C GLU A 124 0.35 -32.53 -7.26
N LYS A 125 1.35 -32.34 -6.37
CA LYS A 125 1.17 -32.46 -4.92
C LYS A 125 1.74 -31.25 -4.19
N LYS A 126 1.22 -31.00 -2.99
CA LYS A 126 1.77 -30.05 -2.03
C LYS A 126 3.23 -30.41 -1.73
N GLN A 127 4.11 -29.45 -1.79
CA GLN A 127 5.55 -29.67 -1.57
C GLN A 127 6.16 -28.60 -0.67
N ALA A 128 7.32 -28.94 -0.11
CA ALA A 128 8.15 -27.98 0.60
C ALA A 128 9.55 -27.91 -0.01
N LEU A 129 10.03 -26.71 -0.28
CA LEU A 129 11.40 -26.40 -0.61
C LEU A 129 12.12 -25.98 0.68
N TRP A 130 12.85 -26.89 1.27
CA TRP A 130 13.64 -26.61 2.47
C TRP A 130 15.03 -26.11 2.04
N LEU A 131 15.24 -24.79 2.11
CA LEU A 131 16.50 -24.15 1.79
C LEU A 131 17.43 -24.21 3.02
N SER A 132 18.55 -24.91 2.92
CA SER A 132 19.46 -25.15 4.05
C SER A 132 20.91 -24.84 3.65
N GLY A 133 21.31 -23.57 3.76
CA GLY A 133 22.63 -23.11 3.36
C GLY A 133 22.85 -23.21 1.84
N LEU A 134 21.86 -22.88 1.04
CA LEU A 134 21.87 -22.93 -0.42
C LEU A 134 22.44 -21.65 -1.03
N SER A 135 23.36 -21.77 -1.99
CA SER A 135 23.78 -20.68 -2.87
C SER A 135 23.66 -21.10 -4.32
N LEU A 136 22.62 -20.71 -5.01
CA LEU A 136 22.30 -21.20 -6.35
C LEU A 136 22.15 -20.04 -7.33
N THR A 137 22.99 -20.03 -8.36
CA THR A 137 22.90 -19.09 -9.48
C THR A 137 22.62 -19.86 -10.78
N ASN A 138 21.57 -19.44 -11.49
CA ASN A 138 21.32 -19.89 -12.86
C ASN A 138 21.60 -18.76 -13.85
N PRO A 139 22.70 -18.79 -14.59
CA PRO A 139 23.03 -17.73 -15.53
C PRO A 139 22.04 -17.60 -16.70
N ASP A 140 21.18 -18.60 -16.94
CA ASP A 140 20.27 -18.63 -18.09
C ASP A 140 18.80 -18.34 -17.75
N GLY A 141 18.43 -18.33 -16.46
CA GLY A 141 17.03 -18.11 -16.06
C GLY A 141 16.78 -18.27 -14.56
N ALA A 142 15.64 -18.81 -14.18
CA ALA A 142 15.27 -19.06 -12.79
C ALA A 142 16.26 -20.00 -12.09
N ALA A 143 16.69 -19.63 -10.88
CA ALA A 143 17.45 -20.52 -10.02
C ALA A 143 16.57 -21.64 -9.45
N ILE A 144 15.32 -21.28 -9.07
CA ILE A 144 14.26 -22.23 -8.71
C ILE A 144 13.08 -21.99 -9.66
N ASP A 145 12.70 -23.05 -10.38
CA ASP A 145 11.65 -23.08 -11.40
C ASP A 145 10.62 -24.15 -11.03
N ASN A 146 9.59 -23.77 -10.29
CA ASN A 146 8.56 -24.68 -9.83
C ASN A 146 7.35 -24.65 -10.76
N GLN A 147 7.24 -25.63 -11.61
CA GLN A 147 6.16 -25.84 -12.59
C GLN A 147 4.98 -26.63 -11.99
N SER A 148 4.78 -26.51 -10.68
CA SER A 148 3.67 -27.12 -9.96
C SER A 148 2.63 -26.06 -9.59
N GLY A 149 1.42 -26.23 -10.05
CA GLY A 149 0.27 -25.39 -9.63
C GLY A 149 -0.24 -25.71 -8.22
N LYS A 150 0.57 -26.33 -7.37
CA LYS A 150 0.19 -26.73 -6.00
C LYS A 150 0.96 -25.91 -4.98
N ARG A 151 0.38 -25.83 -3.77
CA ARG A 151 0.94 -25.14 -2.61
C ARG A 151 2.40 -25.55 -2.35
N THR A 152 3.27 -24.55 -2.33
CA THR A 152 4.71 -24.70 -2.16
C THR A 152 5.19 -23.91 -0.96
N PHE A 153 5.61 -24.61 0.09
CA PHE A 153 6.26 -24.00 1.24
C PHE A 153 7.74 -23.75 0.94
N VAL A 154 8.22 -22.56 1.21
CA VAL A 154 9.64 -22.21 1.17
C VAL A 154 10.13 -22.06 2.60
N TYR A 155 10.73 -23.11 3.14
CA TYR A 155 11.24 -23.13 4.52
C TYR A 155 12.71 -22.70 4.54
N ILE A 156 13.00 -21.57 5.18
CA ILE A 156 14.30 -20.90 5.15
C ILE A 156 15.10 -21.25 6.39
N GLU A 157 16.14 -22.07 6.26
CA GLU A 157 17.07 -22.42 7.33
C GLU A 157 18.50 -22.02 6.92
N GLY A 158 19.19 -21.27 7.79
CA GLY A 158 20.52 -20.74 7.52
C GLY A 158 20.51 -19.62 6.47
N THR A 159 21.68 -19.34 5.90
CA THR A 159 21.85 -18.29 4.89
C THR A 159 21.73 -18.87 3.48
N ASN A 160 20.78 -18.37 2.71
CA ASN A 160 20.48 -18.85 1.36
C ASN A 160 20.54 -17.72 0.35
N THR A 161 21.01 -18.01 -0.86
CA THR A 161 21.10 -17.05 -1.97
C THR A 161 20.60 -17.69 -3.26
N LEU A 162 19.72 -17.01 -3.96
CA LEU A 162 19.26 -17.34 -5.31
C LEU A 162 19.58 -16.18 -6.24
N ALA A 163 20.12 -16.46 -7.42
CA ALA A 163 20.42 -15.45 -8.42
C ALA A 163 20.22 -15.97 -9.84
N ASP A 164 19.93 -15.06 -10.74
CA ASP A 164 20.03 -15.24 -12.18
C ASP A 164 21.30 -14.55 -12.74
N GLY A 165 21.49 -14.62 -14.05
CA GLY A 165 22.56 -13.92 -14.75
C GLY A 165 22.08 -12.67 -15.48
N THR A 166 22.99 -11.72 -15.69
CA THR A 166 22.70 -10.51 -16.49
C THR A 166 22.33 -10.81 -17.95
N GLY A 167 22.81 -11.94 -18.48
CA GLY A 167 22.50 -12.44 -19.83
C GLY A 167 21.41 -13.50 -19.87
N ALA A 168 20.70 -13.74 -18.76
CA ALA A 168 19.68 -14.77 -18.69
C ALA A 168 18.58 -14.54 -19.74
N SER A 169 18.32 -15.55 -20.55
CA SER A 169 17.32 -15.48 -21.63
C SER A 169 15.91 -15.83 -21.16
N TYR A 170 15.79 -16.56 -20.05
CA TYR A 170 14.53 -17.12 -19.57
C TYR A 170 13.75 -17.88 -20.66
N ALA A 171 14.51 -18.62 -21.50
CA ALA A 171 13.90 -19.41 -22.56
C ALA A 171 13.14 -20.60 -21.96
N THR A 172 11.90 -20.76 -22.36
CA THR A 172 11.01 -21.88 -21.98
C THR A 172 10.70 -22.76 -23.19
N SER A 173 10.13 -23.91 -22.95
CA SER A 173 9.67 -24.84 -23.99
C SER A 173 8.19 -25.15 -23.79
N GLY A 174 7.44 -25.20 -24.88
CA GLY A 174 6.00 -25.47 -24.83
C GLY A 174 5.25 -24.30 -24.16
N ASP A 175 4.31 -24.65 -23.31
CA ASP A 175 3.43 -23.70 -22.59
C ASP A 175 3.99 -23.31 -21.21
N GLU A 176 5.26 -23.60 -20.94
CA GLU A 176 5.88 -23.29 -19.65
C GLU A 176 6.16 -21.78 -19.48
N ASP A 177 5.95 -21.31 -18.29
CA ASP A 177 6.34 -19.98 -17.87
C ASP A 177 7.60 -19.99 -16.99
N MET A 178 8.34 -18.89 -17.02
CA MET A 178 9.47 -18.63 -16.13
C MET A 178 9.55 -17.12 -15.90
N LYS A 179 9.00 -16.66 -14.78
CA LYS A 179 8.72 -15.22 -14.54
C LYS A 179 9.67 -14.56 -13.54
N ALA A 180 10.49 -15.35 -12.82
CA ALA A 180 11.32 -14.83 -11.74
C ALA A 180 12.54 -15.71 -11.46
N VAL A 181 13.46 -15.22 -10.63
CA VAL A 181 14.60 -16.00 -10.10
C VAL A 181 14.11 -17.16 -9.23
N LEU A 182 13.08 -16.93 -8.41
CA LEU A 182 12.27 -17.95 -7.75
C LEU A 182 10.87 -17.84 -8.32
N PHE A 183 10.49 -18.81 -9.13
CA PHE A 183 9.19 -18.86 -9.78
C PHE A 183 8.38 -20.07 -9.33
N SER A 184 7.07 -19.92 -9.22
CA SER A 184 6.10 -20.99 -8.98
C SER A 184 4.80 -20.74 -9.74
N GLU A 185 4.30 -21.78 -10.41
CA GLU A 185 2.95 -21.81 -10.99
C GLU A 185 1.86 -21.76 -9.91
N GLY A 186 2.12 -22.25 -8.71
CA GLY A 186 1.20 -22.25 -7.57
C GLY A 186 1.70 -21.39 -6.42
N GLN A 187 0.95 -21.45 -5.32
CA GLN A 187 1.14 -20.65 -4.12
C GLN A 187 2.56 -20.75 -3.57
N LEU A 188 3.12 -19.62 -3.13
CA LEU A 188 4.40 -19.54 -2.44
C LEU A 188 4.22 -19.07 -1.00
N ILE A 189 4.57 -19.93 -0.04
CA ILE A 189 4.41 -19.67 1.38
C ILE A 189 5.77 -19.74 2.05
N PHE A 190 6.26 -18.57 2.51
CA PHE A 190 7.56 -18.43 3.14
C PHE A 190 7.47 -18.52 4.65
N SER A 191 8.32 -19.35 5.25
CA SER A 191 8.47 -19.46 6.71
C SER A 191 9.90 -19.91 7.07
N GLY A 192 10.20 -20.02 8.34
CA GLY A 192 11.47 -20.52 8.83
C GLY A 192 11.46 -20.71 10.34
N PRO A 193 12.56 -21.19 10.94
CA PRO A 193 12.66 -21.26 12.37
C PRO A 193 12.61 -19.85 12.99
N ALA A 194 11.92 -19.71 14.08
CA ALA A 194 11.91 -18.46 14.83
C ALA A 194 13.32 -18.14 15.36
N GLY A 195 13.75 -16.89 15.14
CA GLY A 195 15.05 -16.40 15.58
C GLY A 195 16.23 -16.92 14.72
N GLY A 196 17.45 -16.52 15.09
CA GLY A 196 18.68 -16.91 14.38
C GLY A 196 19.01 -16.04 13.17
N THR A 197 19.96 -16.53 12.36
CA THR A 197 20.48 -15.84 11.15
C THR A 197 19.88 -16.39 9.86
N ASN A 198 18.66 -16.96 9.92
CA ASN A 198 18.00 -17.53 8.75
C ASN A 198 17.66 -16.41 7.77
N LYS A 199 18.06 -16.55 6.52
CA LYS A 199 17.83 -15.54 5.48
C LYS A 199 17.80 -16.17 4.09
N LEU A 200 16.90 -15.66 3.25
CA LEU A 200 16.91 -15.86 1.80
C LEU A 200 17.22 -14.52 1.12
N THR A 201 18.27 -14.50 0.32
CA THR A 201 18.59 -13.37 -0.56
C THR A 201 18.32 -13.76 -2.01
N VAL A 202 17.49 -12.98 -2.71
CA VAL A 202 17.16 -13.18 -4.12
C VAL A 202 17.67 -12.01 -4.93
N SER A 203 18.45 -12.29 -6.00
CA SER A 203 19.06 -11.27 -6.84
C SER A 203 18.67 -11.46 -8.31
N ALA A 204 17.77 -10.64 -8.81
CA ALA A 204 17.38 -10.59 -10.22
C ALA A 204 18.25 -9.58 -10.97
N GLN A 205 19.17 -10.10 -11.79
CA GLN A 205 20.14 -9.32 -12.58
C GLN A 205 19.80 -9.27 -14.07
N ASN A 206 18.78 -10.02 -14.51
CA ASN A 206 18.39 -10.15 -15.91
C ASN A 206 18.01 -8.83 -16.57
N ALA A 207 18.01 -8.84 -17.90
CA ALA A 207 17.53 -7.74 -18.74
C ALA A 207 16.19 -8.05 -19.43
N GLN A 208 15.47 -9.07 -18.96
CA GLN A 208 14.24 -9.59 -19.56
C GLN A 208 12.96 -9.17 -18.80
N GLY A 209 13.07 -8.25 -17.85
CA GLY A 209 11.92 -7.83 -17.05
C GLY A 209 11.43 -8.91 -16.06
N LYS A 210 12.22 -9.97 -15.79
CA LYS A 210 11.82 -11.04 -14.87
C LYS A 210 12.06 -10.64 -13.42
N SER A 211 11.13 -11.00 -12.56
CA SER A 211 11.05 -10.57 -11.16
C SER A 211 12.06 -11.29 -10.26
N GLY A 212 12.22 -10.82 -9.03
CA GLY A 212 12.96 -11.57 -8.01
C GLY A 212 12.20 -12.83 -7.60
N ILE A 213 10.96 -12.67 -7.15
CA ILE A 213 10.04 -13.74 -6.79
C ILE A 213 8.73 -13.55 -7.57
N ALA A 214 8.19 -14.64 -8.13
CA ALA A 214 6.86 -14.61 -8.74
C ALA A 214 6.07 -15.89 -8.47
N SER A 215 4.78 -15.73 -8.27
CA SER A 215 3.79 -16.80 -8.20
C SER A 215 2.65 -16.50 -9.17
N ASP A 216 2.18 -17.52 -9.88
CA ASP A 216 0.96 -17.42 -10.69
C ASP A 216 -0.32 -17.57 -9.86
N ASP A 217 -0.16 -17.65 -8.56
CA ASP A 217 -1.18 -17.64 -7.53
C ASP A 217 -0.77 -16.60 -6.47
N TYR A 218 -0.90 -16.85 -5.18
CA TYR A 218 -0.55 -15.91 -4.13
C TYR A 218 0.84 -16.13 -3.52
N VAL A 219 1.29 -15.08 -2.78
CA VAL A 219 2.51 -15.11 -1.96
C VAL A 219 2.17 -14.76 -0.53
N ARG A 220 2.57 -15.60 0.44
CA ARG A 220 2.43 -15.34 1.89
C ARG A 220 3.77 -15.41 2.61
N LEU A 221 3.94 -14.53 3.60
CA LEU A 221 5.08 -14.55 4.52
C LEU A 221 4.60 -14.75 5.95
N PHE A 222 5.21 -15.71 6.63
CA PHE A 222 4.95 -16.05 8.03
C PHE A 222 6.18 -15.85 8.92
N THR A 223 6.02 -16.11 10.20
CA THR A 223 7.08 -16.09 11.22
C THR A 223 8.32 -16.87 10.74
N GLY A 224 9.49 -16.28 10.95
CA GLY A 224 10.79 -16.84 10.53
C GLY A 224 11.13 -16.64 9.06
N ALA A 225 10.21 -16.16 8.22
CA ALA A 225 10.54 -15.67 6.88
C ALA A 225 11.41 -14.41 6.99
N ASN A 226 12.65 -14.48 6.52
CA ASN A 226 13.53 -13.32 6.38
C ASN A 226 14.02 -13.32 4.91
N VAL A 227 13.40 -12.45 4.12
CA VAL A 227 13.58 -12.43 2.66
C VAL A 227 14.11 -11.08 2.23
N SER A 228 15.15 -11.07 1.42
CA SER A 228 15.72 -9.87 0.82
C SER A 228 15.76 -10.02 -0.69
N VAL A 229 15.14 -9.12 -1.42
CA VAL A 229 15.03 -9.15 -2.89
C VAL A 229 15.68 -7.91 -3.50
N THR A 230 16.56 -8.11 -4.47
CA THR A 230 17.12 -7.02 -5.28
C THR A 230 16.79 -7.29 -6.75
N ALA A 231 16.05 -6.37 -7.39
CA ALA A 231 15.79 -6.39 -8.82
C ALA A 231 16.56 -5.25 -9.51
N GLY A 232 17.42 -5.61 -10.44
CA GLY A 232 18.30 -4.71 -11.19
C GLY A 232 17.56 -3.81 -12.17
N THR A 233 18.29 -2.97 -12.91
CA THR A 233 17.71 -1.97 -13.82
C THR A 233 17.02 -2.56 -15.06
N GLY A 234 17.31 -3.81 -15.42
CA GLY A 234 16.65 -4.55 -16.50
C GLY A 234 15.68 -5.62 -16.00
N ALA A 235 15.61 -5.83 -14.68
CA ALA A 235 14.77 -6.85 -14.07
C ALA A 235 13.31 -6.40 -13.92
N GLY A 236 12.48 -7.30 -13.41
CA GLY A 236 11.07 -7.06 -13.13
C GLY A 236 10.80 -6.45 -11.75
N HIS A 237 9.73 -6.91 -11.15
CA HIS A 237 9.31 -6.53 -9.81
C HIS A 237 10.17 -7.23 -8.73
N GLY A 238 10.10 -6.73 -7.50
CA GLY A 238 10.65 -7.46 -6.36
C GLY A 238 9.86 -8.77 -6.15
N ILE A 239 8.58 -8.63 -5.81
CA ILE A 239 7.61 -9.72 -5.71
C ILE A 239 6.44 -9.45 -6.65
N LYS A 240 6.02 -10.48 -7.42
CA LYS A 240 4.78 -10.46 -8.20
C LYS A 240 3.91 -11.67 -7.84
N ALA A 241 2.63 -11.44 -7.60
CA ALA A 241 1.60 -12.47 -7.47
C ALA A 241 0.46 -12.20 -8.46
N ASN A 242 -0.07 -13.24 -9.09
CA ASN A 242 -1.25 -13.11 -9.96
C ASN A 242 -2.56 -13.08 -9.16
N ASP A 243 -2.51 -13.48 -7.89
CA ASP A 243 -3.62 -13.32 -6.95
C ASP A 243 -3.20 -12.28 -5.89
N TYR A 244 -2.99 -12.63 -4.65
CA TYR A 244 -2.69 -11.67 -3.59
C TYR A 244 -1.28 -11.82 -2.98
N VAL A 245 -0.84 -10.78 -2.28
CA VAL A 245 0.33 -10.84 -1.39
C VAL A 245 -0.11 -10.56 0.05
N ARG A 246 0.19 -11.49 0.97
CA ARG A 246 -0.16 -11.36 2.39
C ARG A 246 1.09 -11.47 3.27
N LEU A 247 1.35 -10.42 4.04
CA LEU A 247 2.49 -10.31 4.93
C LEU A 247 2.01 -10.46 6.37
N SER A 248 1.90 -11.71 6.84
CA SER A 248 1.37 -12.01 8.17
C SER A 248 2.42 -11.79 9.26
N ASP A 249 3.71 -12.05 8.96
CA ASP A 249 4.85 -11.81 9.85
C ASP A 249 6.18 -11.88 9.05
N GLY A 250 7.32 -11.85 9.74
CA GLY A 250 8.66 -11.98 9.15
C GLY A 250 9.31 -10.65 8.80
N THR A 251 10.39 -10.74 8.02
CA THR A 251 11.13 -9.56 7.54
C THR A 251 11.25 -9.62 6.03
N LEU A 252 10.92 -8.51 5.37
CA LEU A 252 10.99 -8.38 3.93
C LEU A 252 11.71 -7.10 3.53
N ASP A 253 12.87 -7.23 2.87
CA ASP A 253 13.61 -6.11 2.30
C ASP A 253 13.58 -6.17 0.78
N ILE A 254 13.11 -5.13 0.11
CA ILE A 254 13.03 -5.08 -1.35
C ILE A 254 13.75 -3.85 -1.88
N THR A 255 14.56 -4.04 -2.92
CA THR A 255 15.13 -2.97 -3.74
C THR A 255 14.82 -3.21 -5.21
N THR A 256 14.11 -2.28 -5.87
CA THR A 256 13.83 -2.31 -7.32
C THR A 256 14.37 -1.07 -8.01
N LYS A 257 14.99 -1.27 -9.19
CA LYS A 257 15.69 -0.21 -9.93
C LYS A 257 15.18 0.02 -11.34
N ALA A 258 14.39 -0.88 -11.89
CA ALA A 258 13.86 -0.76 -13.24
C ALA A 258 12.68 0.22 -13.31
N ALA A 259 12.55 0.92 -14.45
CA ALA A 259 11.42 1.79 -14.72
C ALA A 259 10.10 1.00 -14.73
N MET A 260 8.99 1.63 -14.31
CA MET A 260 7.65 1.03 -14.18
C MET A 260 7.54 -0.14 -13.18
N LYS A 261 8.63 -0.67 -12.62
CA LYS A 261 8.57 -1.86 -11.77
C LYS A 261 8.29 -1.50 -10.31
N LYS A 262 7.66 -2.42 -9.60
CA LYS A 262 7.13 -2.25 -8.26
C LYS A 262 7.95 -3.10 -7.28
N GLY A 263 8.03 -2.67 -6.02
CA GLY A 263 8.55 -3.52 -4.95
C GLY A 263 7.71 -4.78 -4.81
N ILE A 264 6.44 -4.60 -4.51
CA ILE A 264 5.42 -5.66 -4.48
C ILE A 264 4.33 -5.30 -5.48
N THR A 265 3.88 -6.26 -6.28
CA THR A 265 2.68 -6.12 -7.12
C THR A 265 1.80 -7.36 -7.02
N SER A 266 0.49 -7.14 -6.99
CA SER A 266 -0.52 -8.19 -7.00
C SER A 266 -1.66 -7.79 -7.94
N ASP A 267 -2.25 -8.80 -8.58
CA ASP A 267 -3.38 -8.60 -9.48
C ASP A 267 -4.73 -8.59 -8.70
N ASP A 268 -4.70 -8.80 -7.37
CA ASP A 268 -5.83 -8.57 -6.47
C ASP A 268 -5.41 -7.64 -5.32
N TYR A 269 -5.22 -8.12 -4.09
CA TYR A 269 -4.93 -7.28 -2.93
C TYR A 269 -3.53 -7.50 -2.34
N VAL A 270 -3.04 -6.49 -1.61
CA VAL A 270 -1.89 -6.62 -0.72
C VAL A 270 -2.35 -6.34 0.71
N LEU A 271 -2.14 -7.31 1.62
CA LEU A 271 -2.49 -7.21 3.03
C LEU A 271 -1.24 -7.32 3.91
N VAL A 272 -1.08 -6.37 4.82
CA VAL A 272 -0.02 -6.36 5.84
C VAL A 272 -0.65 -6.52 7.22
N GLU A 273 -0.34 -7.62 7.89
CA GLU A 273 -0.88 -7.97 9.22
C GLU A 273 0.19 -7.90 10.30
N GLY A 274 1.46 -8.10 9.91
CA GLY A 274 2.57 -8.15 10.86
C GLY A 274 3.94 -7.99 10.21
N GLY A 275 4.98 -8.28 10.97
CA GLY A 275 6.36 -8.26 10.51
C GLY A 275 6.92 -6.86 10.21
N THR A 276 8.05 -6.86 9.51
CA THR A 276 8.74 -5.64 9.10
C THR A 276 9.05 -5.68 7.60
N THR A 277 8.57 -4.69 6.86
CA THR A 277 8.78 -4.58 5.42
C THR A 277 9.47 -3.26 5.08
N THR A 278 10.60 -3.34 4.38
CA THR A 278 11.33 -2.17 3.87
C THR A 278 11.40 -2.25 2.35
N ILE A 279 10.96 -1.21 1.66
CA ILE A 279 10.95 -1.16 0.19
C ILE A 279 11.65 0.10 -0.30
N THR A 280 12.66 -0.09 -1.15
CA THR A 280 13.36 1.00 -1.83
C THR A 280 13.15 0.87 -3.34
N VAL A 281 12.63 1.91 -3.96
CA VAL A 281 12.38 1.98 -5.40
C VAL A 281 13.08 3.19 -5.99
N SER A 282 13.78 3.03 -7.12
CA SER A 282 14.49 4.13 -7.77
C SER A 282 14.29 4.23 -9.28
N GLY A 283 13.59 3.26 -9.90
CA GLY A 283 13.21 3.33 -11.31
C GLY A 283 12.21 4.45 -11.59
N GLY A 284 12.17 4.94 -12.82
CA GLY A 284 11.29 6.02 -13.24
C GLY A 284 10.05 5.54 -14.02
N VAL A 285 9.50 6.47 -14.81
CA VAL A 285 8.38 6.24 -15.72
C VAL A 285 8.87 5.54 -16.99
N ALA A 286 8.06 4.65 -17.54
CA ALA A 286 8.21 4.10 -18.88
C ALA A 286 6.84 3.93 -19.54
N TYR A 287 6.84 3.81 -20.87
CA TYR A 287 5.62 3.51 -21.62
C TYR A 287 5.26 2.03 -21.48
N ASP A 288 4.05 1.76 -21.03
CA ASP A 288 3.47 0.43 -21.01
C ASP A 288 2.73 0.18 -22.32
N SER A 289 3.23 -0.77 -23.10
CA SER A 289 2.64 -1.10 -24.40
C SER A 289 1.36 -1.94 -24.28
N GLU A 290 1.14 -2.60 -23.15
CA GLU A 290 -0.05 -3.41 -22.89
C GLU A 290 -1.24 -2.50 -22.59
N ASP A 291 -1.05 -1.51 -21.74
CA ASP A 291 -2.07 -0.54 -21.36
C ASP A 291 -2.07 0.71 -22.26
N SER A 292 -1.10 0.85 -23.17
CA SER A 292 -0.93 2.00 -24.06
C SER A 292 -0.83 3.34 -23.32
N GLU A 293 -0.22 3.34 -22.13
CA GLU A 293 -0.02 4.54 -21.30
C GLU A 293 1.38 4.58 -20.68
N TYR A 294 1.75 5.73 -20.13
CA TYR A 294 2.94 5.84 -19.30
C TYR A 294 2.62 5.43 -17.86
N ASP A 295 3.39 4.50 -17.29
CA ASP A 295 3.26 4.09 -15.90
C ASP A 295 4.56 4.33 -15.10
N GLY A 296 4.40 4.58 -13.81
CA GLY A 296 5.47 4.82 -12.87
C GLY A 296 5.76 3.61 -11.97
N THR A 297 6.73 3.79 -11.12
CA THR A 297 7.06 2.81 -10.09
C THR A 297 6.13 2.91 -8.88
N ALA A 298 6.08 1.85 -8.08
CA ALA A 298 5.43 1.88 -6.76
C ALA A 298 6.21 1.02 -5.76
N GLY A 299 6.16 1.37 -4.49
CA GLY A 299 6.58 0.46 -3.42
C GLY A 299 5.67 -0.76 -3.40
N ILE A 300 4.37 -0.53 -3.25
CA ILE A 300 3.31 -1.55 -3.27
C ILE A 300 2.28 -1.16 -4.33
N LYS A 301 1.89 -2.12 -5.20
CA LYS A 301 0.75 -2.00 -6.11
C LYS A 301 -0.20 -3.17 -5.87
N ALA A 302 -1.50 -2.87 -5.78
CA ALA A 302 -2.59 -3.85 -5.74
C ALA A 302 -3.68 -3.43 -6.74
N ASP A 303 -4.20 -4.36 -7.53
CA ASP A 303 -5.21 -4.00 -8.54
C ASP A 303 -6.59 -3.77 -7.92
N ASN A 304 -6.89 -4.40 -6.79
CA ASN A 304 -8.10 -4.21 -6.00
C ASN A 304 -7.87 -3.24 -4.84
N CYS A 305 -7.33 -3.71 -3.71
CA CYS A 305 -7.18 -2.91 -2.51
C CYS A 305 -5.88 -3.16 -1.74
N PHE A 306 -5.51 -2.20 -0.90
CA PHE A 306 -4.44 -2.31 0.09
C PHE A 306 -5.02 -2.35 1.49
N GLY A 307 -4.67 -3.36 2.27
CA GLY A 307 -5.04 -3.51 3.66
C GLY A 307 -3.81 -3.48 4.59
N MET A 308 -3.94 -2.82 5.75
CA MET A 308 -2.94 -2.88 6.80
C MET A 308 -3.61 -2.92 8.18
N THR A 309 -3.40 -4.03 8.89
CA THR A 309 -3.94 -4.25 10.24
C THR A 309 -2.84 -4.27 11.30
N GLY A 310 -1.57 -4.42 10.90
CA GLY A 310 -0.44 -4.51 11.80
C GLY A 310 0.90 -4.34 11.08
N GLY A 311 1.99 -4.69 11.76
CA GLY A 311 3.34 -4.64 11.21
C GLY A 311 3.94 -3.24 11.07
N THR A 312 5.12 -3.20 10.46
CA THR A 312 5.84 -1.96 10.16
C THR A 312 6.26 -1.95 8.70
N VAL A 313 5.83 -0.94 7.95
CA VAL A 313 6.16 -0.77 6.53
C VAL A 313 6.88 0.54 6.33
N THR A 314 8.05 0.49 5.70
CA THR A 314 8.82 1.68 5.29
C THR A 314 9.04 1.64 3.79
N ILE A 315 8.59 2.68 3.08
CA ILE A 315 8.73 2.79 1.63
C ILE A 315 9.48 4.09 1.28
N THR A 316 10.54 3.94 0.51
CA THR A 316 11.26 5.06 -0.10
C THR A 316 11.22 4.91 -1.61
N ASN A 317 10.61 5.86 -2.32
CA ASN A 317 10.58 5.89 -3.78
C ASN A 317 11.16 7.20 -4.31
N THR A 318 12.30 7.10 -4.97
CA THR A 318 13.01 8.25 -5.55
C THR A 318 12.80 8.38 -7.07
N GLY A 319 12.11 7.41 -7.68
CA GLY A 319 11.85 7.38 -9.11
C GLY A 319 10.84 8.43 -9.55
N ALA A 320 11.02 8.98 -10.75
CA ALA A 320 10.03 9.87 -11.35
C ALA A 320 8.67 9.17 -11.46
N GLY A 321 7.57 9.88 -11.21
CA GLY A 321 6.22 9.31 -11.20
C GLY A 321 5.96 8.24 -10.13
N GLY A 322 6.88 8.12 -9.16
CA GLY A 322 6.86 7.03 -8.18
C GLY A 322 5.79 7.16 -7.11
N LYS A 323 5.09 6.07 -6.79
CA LYS A 323 4.14 5.99 -5.68
C LYS A 323 4.74 5.19 -4.53
N GLY A 324 4.32 5.50 -3.29
CA GLY A 324 4.57 4.61 -2.16
C GLY A 324 3.64 3.42 -2.21
N VAL A 325 2.36 3.64 -1.94
CA VAL A 325 1.27 2.67 -2.11
C VAL A 325 0.35 3.13 -3.24
N ARG A 326 0.02 2.22 -4.16
CA ARG A 326 -1.01 2.39 -5.19
C ARG A 326 -1.95 1.20 -5.14
N ALA A 327 -3.25 1.44 -4.96
CA ALA A 327 -4.24 0.36 -4.99
C ALA A 327 -5.50 0.80 -5.75
N GLY A 328 -6.17 -0.17 -6.36
CA GLY A 328 -7.39 0.04 -7.14
C GLY A 328 -7.12 0.52 -8.56
N ASN A 329 -7.43 -0.30 -9.55
CA ASN A 329 -7.38 0.09 -10.95
C ASN A 329 -8.73 -0.10 -11.66
N TYR A 330 -8.87 0.56 -12.80
CA TYR A 330 -10.12 0.53 -13.58
C TYR A 330 -10.38 -0.82 -14.22
N SER A 331 -9.33 -1.51 -14.69
CA SER A 331 -9.48 -2.82 -15.32
C SER A 331 -10.03 -3.85 -14.34
N TYR A 332 -9.51 -3.86 -13.10
CA TYR A 332 -10.05 -4.71 -12.03
C TYR A 332 -11.50 -4.32 -11.68
N TYR A 333 -11.77 -3.02 -11.47
CA TYR A 333 -13.12 -2.50 -11.21
C TYR A 333 -14.12 -2.96 -12.28
N LYS A 334 -13.75 -2.84 -13.56
CA LYS A 334 -14.61 -3.22 -14.68
C LYS A 334 -14.85 -4.72 -14.74
N ALA A 335 -13.82 -5.53 -14.49
CA ALA A 335 -13.90 -6.99 -14.55
C ALA A 335 -14.73 -7.57 -13.38
N ASN A 336 -14.64 -6.96 -12.20
CA ASN A 336 -15.22 -7.48 -10.96
C ASN A 336 -16.46 -6.70 -10.49
N GLY A 337 -16.84 -5.62 -11.18
CA GLY A 337 -17.99 -4.78 -10.86
C GLY A 337 -17.81 -3.89 -9.63
N GLY A 338 -16.58 -3.69 -9.16
CA GLY A 338 -16.25 -2.85 -8.02
C GLY A 338 -14.81 -2.99 -7.56
N LEU A 339 -14.42 -2.20 -6.55
CA LEU A 339 -13.19 -2.32 -5.77
C LEU A 339 -13.56 -2.50 -4.30
N ALA A 340 -12.79 -3.29 -3.58
CA ALA A 340 -12.84 -3.27 -2.13
C ALA A 340 -12.21 -1.97 -1.60
N ASP A 341 -12.68 -1.50 -0.44
CA ASP A 341 -12.08 -0.33 0.21
C ASP A 341 -10.66 -0.66 0.65
N SER A 342 -9.70 0.23 0.34
CA SER A 342 -8.39 0.17 0.97
C SER A 342 -8.48 0.67 2.40
N TYR A 343 -7.79 0.00 3.34
CA TYR A 343 -7.96 0.29 4.75
C TYR A 343 -6.66 0.19 5.54
N ILE A 344 -6.54 1.04 6.56
CA ILE A 344 -5.46 1.00 7.56
C ILE A 344 -6.12 1.05 8.94
N SER A 345 -6.07 -0.08 9.66
CA SER A 345 -6.65 -0.21 11.00
C SER A 345 -5.59 -0.42 12.09
N GLY A 346 -4.32 -0.62 11.71
CA GLY A 346 -3.22 -0.84 12.65
C GLY A 346 -1.85 -0.71 12.01
N GLY A 347 -0.80 -0.93 12.79
CA GLY A 347 0.59 -0.92 12.36
C GLY A 347 1.20 0.47 12.18
N ALA A 348 2.40 0.51 11.59
CA ALA A 348 3.15 1.73 11.31
C ALA A 348 3.56 1.78 9.82
N LEU A 349 3.08 2.79 9.11
CA LEU A 349 3.36 3.00 7.68
C LEU A 349 4.13 4.31 7.50
N THR A 350 5.36 4.22 7.03
CA THR A 350 6.20 5.38 6.70
C THR A 350 6.49 5.39 5.21
N ILE A 351 6.15 6.48 4.53
CA ILE A 351 6.36 6.63 3.08
C ILE A 351 7.06 7.95 2.77
N THR A 352 8.08 7.87 1.94
CA THR A 352 8.72 9.04 1.35
C THR A 352 8.81 8.88 -0.16
N THR A 353 8.22 9.81 -0.92
CA THR A 353 8.38 9.90 -2.37
C THR A 353 9.04 11.22 -2.74
N SER A 354 10.08 11.17 -3.57
CA SER A 354 10.85 12.36 -3.94
C SER A 354 11.07 12.55 -5.43
N GLY A 355 10.60 11.60 -6.25
CA GLY A 355 10.72 11.66 -7.71
C GLY A 355 9.91 12.81 -8.32
N SER A 356 10.38 13.31 -9.46
CA SER A 356 9.66 14.33 -10.24
C SER A 356 8.46 13.73 -10.96
N GLU A 357 7.54 14.57 -11.39
CA GLU A 357 6.56 14.21 -12.41
C GLU A 357 7.26 13.94 -13.76
N SER A 358 6.77 12.99 -14.53
CA SER A 358 7.26 12.65 -15.87
C SER A 358 6.14 12.04 -16.71
N ASN A 359 5.94 12.53 -17.92
CA ASN A 359 4.89 12.06 -18.86
C ASN A 359 3.49 12.00 -18.20
N ASP A 360 3.12 13.05 -17.49
CA ASP A 360 1.85 13.18 -16.74
C ASP A 360 1.65 12.15 -15.60
N VAL A 361 2.71 11.41 -15.27
CA VAL A 361 2.73 10.50 -14.12
C VAL A 361 3.37 11.20 -12.92
N SER A 362 2.56 11.54 -11.94
CA SER A 362 2.97 12.27 -10.74
C SER A 362 3.43 11.34 -9.59
N SER A 363 4.29 11.85 -8.71
CA SER A 363 4.74 11.12 -7.51
C SER A 363 3.82 11.38 -6.33
N LYS A 364 3.31 10.31 -5.68
CA LYS A 364 2.40 10.37 -4.54
C LYS A 364 2.82 9.37 -3.45
N ALA A 365 2.63 9.70 -2.19
CA ALA A 365 2.92 8.70 -1.14
C ALA A 365 1.86 7.59 -1.11
N ILE A 366 0.58 7.96 -1.08
CA ILE A 366 -0.53 7.02 -1.15
C ILE A 366 -1.47 7.47 -2.28
N LYS A 367 -1.76 6.57 -3.22
CA LYS A 367 -2.78 6.76 -4.24
C LYS A 367 -3.74 5.59 -4.23
N ILE A 368 -5.00 5.84 -3.85
CA ILE A 368 -6.05 4.83 -3.85
C ILE A 368 -7.05 5.15 -4.96
N GLY A 369 -7.26 4.17 -5.82
CA GLY A 369 -8.25 4.22 -6.88
C GLY A 369 -7.76 4.80 -8.20
N PHE A 370 -8.73 5.00 -9.07
CA PHE A 370 -8.55 5.41 -10.47
C PHE A 370 -9.47 6.57 -10.86
N LYS A 371 -9.08 7.26 -11.92
CA LYS A 371 -9.89 8.20 -12.70
C LYS A 371 -9.85 7.72 -14.14
N GLU A 372 -11.00 7.42 -14.74
CA GLU A 372 -11.09 6.90 -16.10
C GLU A 372 -12.16 7.66 -16.88
N GLY A 373 -11.95 7.88 -18.18
CA GLY A 373 -12.88 8.58 -19.04
C GLY A 373 -12.27 9.83 -19.70
N SER A 374 -13.13 10.62 -20.31
CA SER A 374 -12.71 11.86 -21.01
C SER A 374 -13.78 12.94 -20.97
N GLY A 375 -13.37 14.19 -21.13
CA GLY A 375 -14.24 15.34 -21.17
C GLY A 375 -14.97 15.60 -19.86
N ARG A 376 -16.28 15.37 -19.79
CA ARG A 376 -17.10 15.50 -18.58
C ARG A 376 -17.58 14.15 -18.01
N ASN A 377 -17.18 13.06 -18.65
CA ASN A 377 -17.65 11.71 -18.31
C ASN A 377 -16.51 10.92 -17.66
N TYR A 378 -16.11 11.32 -16.46
CA TYR A 378 -15.14 10.58 -15.67
C TYR A 378 -15.83 9.62 -14.70
N VAL A 379 -15.27 8.42 -14.58
CA VAL A 379 -15.57 7.44 -13.53
C VAL A 379 -14.42 7.45 -12.55
N TYR A 380 -14.74 7.54 -11.28
CA TYR A 380 -13.80 7.50 -10.18
C TYR A 380 -14.12 6.31 -9.28
N GLY A 381 -13.13 5.70 -8.70
CA GLY A 381 -13.32 4.61 -7.75
C GLY A 381 -12.10 4.44 -6.86
N GLY A 382 -12.29 3.79 -5.71
CA GLY A 382 -11.27 3.51 -4.70
C GLY A 382 -11.37 4.40 -3.48
N ASN A 383 -11.97 3.85 -2.42
CA ASN A 383 -12.09 4.50 -1.12
C ASN A 383 -10.89 4.18 -0.23
N LEU A 384 -10.56 5.09 0.68
CA LEU A 384 -9.58 4.90 1.73
C LEU A 384 -10.22 5.08 3.10
N VAL A 385 -10.10 4.07 3.95
CA VAL A 385 -10.58 4.08 5.34
C VAL A 385 -9.39 3.97 6.29
N ILE A 386 -9.25 4.93 7.21
CA ILE A 386 -8.22 4.92 8.26
C ILE A 386 -8.95 4.86 9.60
N SER A 387 -8.87 3.72 10.29
CA SER A 387 -9.48 3.51 11.59
C SER A 387 -8.46 3.31 12.72
N GLY A 388 -7.18 3.17 12.39
CA GLY A 388 -6.11 2.94 13.35
C GLY A 388 -4.72 3.12 12.75
N GLY A 389 -3.70 2.66 13.45
CA GLY A 389 -2.31 2.71 13.02
C GLY A 389 -1.67 4.11 13.07
N SER A 390 -0.42 4.17 12.62
CA SER A 390 0.37 5.39 12.53
C SER A 390 0.92 5.53 11.11
N ILE A 391 0.51 6.57 10.41
CA ILE A 391 0.89 6.86 9.02
C ILE A 391 1.72 8.13 8.99
N VAL A 392 2.93 8.04 8.44
CA VAL A 392 3.80 9.19 8.15
C VAL A 392 4.10 9.19 6.66
N ALA A 393 3.47 10.09 5.93
CA ALA A 393 3.57 10.19 4.48
C ALA A 393 4.17 11.54 4.06
N THR A 394 5.15 11.52 3.16
CA THR A 394 5.76 12.72 2.60
C THR A 394 5.94 12.58 1.10
N THR A 395 5.64 13.65 0.36
CA THR A 395 5.90 13.75 -1.07
C THR A 395 6.50 15.10 -1.44
N ALA A 396 7.30 15.11 -2.49
CA ALA A 396 7.95 16.33 -2.96
C ALA A 396 7.24 16.97 -4.17
N LYS A 397 6.30 16.30 -4.83
CA LYS A 397 5.89 16.71 -6.19
C LYS A 397 4.41 16.61 -6.56
N SER A 398 3.55 16.11 -5.70
CA SER A 398 2.12 15.99 -5.98
C SER A 398 1.34 15.83 -4.66
N GLU A 399 0.07 15.44 -4.74
CA GLU A 399 -0.73 15.12 -3.55
C GLU A 399 -0.07 13.99 -2.75
N CYS A 400 -0.03 14.15 -1.42
CA CYS A 400 0.65 13.16 -0.59
C CYS A 400 -0.23 11.92 -0.37
N VAL A 401 -1.45 12.11 0.09
CA VAL A 401 -2.44 11.05 0.29
C VAL A 401 -3.66 11.38 -0.57
N GLU A 402 -3.94 10.54 -1.53
CA GLU A 402 -5.05 10.72 -2.47
C GLU A 402 -5.98 9.50 -2.50
N ALA A 403 -7.31 9.74 -2.33
CA ALA A 403 -8.36 8.78 -2.62
C ALA A 403 -9.19 9.25 -3.81
N LYS A 404 -9.28 8.43 -4.86
CA LYS A 404 -10.16 8.74 -6.02
C LYS A 404 -11.63 8.43 -5.78
N GLY A 405 -11.98 7.87 -4.64
CA GLY A 405 -13.31 7.77 -4.06
C GLY A 405 -13.41 8.61 -2.79
N LYS A 406 -14.02 8.06 -1.76
CA LYS A 406 -14.16 8.67 -0.44
C LYS A 406 -12.91 8.47 0.42
N LEU A 407 -12.66 9.42 1.32
CA LEU A 407 -11.67 9.29 2.37
C LEU A 407 -12.37 9.37 3.73
N THR A 408 -12.20 8.35 4.55
CA THR A 408 -12.81 8.28 5.88
C THR A 408 -11.73 8.06 6.94
N VAL A 409 -11.70 8.90 7.97
CA VAL A 409 -10.81 8.74 9.13
C VAL A 409 -11.66 8.64 10.39
N THR A 410 -11.62 7.47 11.03
CA THR A 410 -12.35 7.21 12.28
C THR A 410 -11.42 7.03 13.48
N GLY A 411 -10.11 6.87 13.25
CA GLY A 411 -9.11 6.63 14.29
C GLY A 411 -7.68 6.72 13.75
N GLY A 412 -6.70 6.34 14.56
CA GLY A 412 -5.30 6.34 14.20
C GLY A 412 -4.64 7.71 14.13
N SER A 413 -3.50 7.78 13.45
CA SER A 413 -2.66 8.96 13.33
C SER A 413 -2.18 9.10 11.88
N LEU A 414 -2.58 10.16 11.19
CA LEU A 414 -2.20 10.48 9.82
C LEU A 414 -1.41 11.78 9.76
N TYR A 415 -0.12 11.69 9.47
CA TYR A 415 0.74 12.81 9.10
C TYR A 415 0.96 12.78 7.58
N ALA A 416 0.58 13.85 6.88
CA ALA A 416 0.78 14.01 5.45
C ALA A 416 1.46 15.36 5.16
N TYR A 417 2.55 15.33 4.39
CA TYR A 417 3.25 16.52 3.93
C TYR A 417 3.46 16.49 2.42
N SER A 418 3.05 17.56 1.75
CA SER A 418 3.37 17.81 0.34
C SER A 418 4.08 19.14 0.17
N SER A 419 5.13 19.19 -0.65
CA SER A 419 5.79 20.44 -0.99
C SER A 419 5.30 21.09 -2.29
N ALA A 420 4.37 20.47 -3.02
CA ALA A 420 3.97 20.93 -4.35
C ALA A 420 2.46 20.94 -4.63
N ASP A 421 1.70 20.12 -3.94
CA ASP A 421 0.26 19.94 -4.15
C ASP A 421 -0.42 19.68 -2.81
N ASP A 422 -1.66 19.17 -2.79
CA ASP A 422 -2.40 18.91 -1.55
C ASP A 422 -1.68 17.89 -0.66
N ALA A 423 -1.73 18.10 0.65
CA ALA A 423 -1.21 17.06 1.54
C ALA A 423 -2.19 15.87 1.63
N ILE A 424 -3.48 16.13 1.68
CA ILE A 424 -4.53 15.11 1.70
C ILE A 424 -5.62 15.53 0.71
N ASN A 425 -5.96 14.64 -0.23
CA ASN A 425 -7.00 14.91 -1.24
C ASN A 425 -7.99 13.74 -1.34
N SER A 426 -9.26 14.05 -1.55
CA SER A 426 -10.28 13.07 -1.94
C SER A 426 -11.14 13.58 -3.09
N GLN A 427 -11.43 12.71 -4.06
CA GLN A 427 -12.37 13.05 -5.14
C GLN A 427 -13.82 13.02 -4.65
N GLY A 428 -14.13 12.09 -3.75
CA GLY A 428 -15.43 11.97 -3.10
C GLY A 428 -15.48 12.66 -1.74
N GLU A 429 -16.54 12.39 -1.00
CA GLU A 429 -16.75 12.93 0.35
C GLU A 429 -15.59 12.58 1.29
N MET A 430 -15.15 13.57 2.07
CA MET A 430 -14.17 13.36 3.14
C MET A 430 -14.86 13.43 4.50
N ASN A 431 -14.75 12.34 5.28
CA ASN A 431 -15.33 12.22 6.61
C ASN A 431 -14.24 11.97 7.66
N ILE A 432 -14.09 12.91 8.60
CA ILE A 432 -13.19 12.75 9.75
C ILE A 432 -14.05 12.74 11.02
N THR A 433 -14.15 11.56 11.65
CA THR A 433 -14.97 11.35 12.86
C THR A 433 -14.13 11.00 14.07
N GLY A 434 -12.83 10.76 13.92
CA GLY A 434 -11.91 10.40 15.00
C GLY A 434 -10.46 10.48 14.55
N GLY A 435 -9.54 10.07 15.44
CA GLY A 435 -8.11 10.05 15.19
C GLY A 435 -7.42 11.42 15.21
N TYR A 436 -6.16 11.40 14.82
CA TYR A 436 -5.30 12.57 14.72
C TYR A 436 -4.88 12.76 13.27
N VAL A 437 -5.17 13.89 12.68
CA VAL A 437 -4.88 14.21 11.28
C VAL A 437 -4.04 15.48 11.21
N TYR A 438 -2.94 15.40 10.48
CA TYR A 438 -2.12 16.54 10.12
C TYR A 438 -1.87 16.56 8.62
N GLY A 439 -2.36 17.58 7.95
CA GLY A 439 -2.08 17.87 6.55
C GLY A 439 -1.26 19.16 6.43
N HIS A 440 -0.11 19.11 5.76
CA HIS A 440 0.70 20.31 5.52
C HIS A 440 1.13 20.38 4.06
N SER A 441 0.69 21.42 3.38
CA SER A 441 1.12 21.74 2.03
C SER A 441 1.89 23.06 1.98
N THR A 442 2.89 23.12 1.11
CA THR A 442 3.55 24.39 0.73
C THR A 442 3.24 24.78 -0.71
N GLY A 443 2.51 23.97 -1.44
CA GLY A 443 2.24 24.13 -2.87
C GLY A 443 0.79 24.35 -3.24
N ASN A 444 -0.15 23.86 -2.43
CA ASN A 444 -1.59 23.92 -2.68
C ASN A 444 -2.36 23.89 -1.35
N ASP A 445 -3.58 23.34 -1.32
CA ASP A 445 -4.39 23.18 -0.12
C ASP A 445 -3.77 22.13 0.83
N ALA A 446 -4.03 22.28 2.12
CA ALA A 446 -3.52 21.28 3.05
C ALA A 446 -4.38 20.01 3.05
N ILE A 447 -5.69 20.18 3.13
CA ILE A 447 -6.66 19.08 3.07
C ILE A 447 -7.79 19.54 2.13
N ASP A 448 -7.96 18.81 1.02
CA ASP A 448 -8.94 19.11 -0.02
C ASP A 448 -9.93 17.96 -0.22
N ALA A 449 -11.22 18.30 -0.35
CA ALA A 449 -12.25 17.37 -0.79
C ALA A 449 -12.97 17.94 -2.03
N ASN A 450 -12.89 17.23 -3.15
CA ASN A 450 -13.65 17.61 -4.36
C ASN A 450 -15.18 17.39 -4.20
N SER A 451 -15.65 17.27 -2.96
CA SER A 451 -17.03 17.07 -2.51
C SER A 451 -17.23 17.71 -1.15
N ASP A 452 -18.19 17.24 -0.36
CA ASP A 452 -18.35 17.67 1.04
C ASP A 452 -17.17 17.20 1.90
N MET A 453 -16.68 18.10 2.77
CA MET A 453 -15.77 17.76 3.85
C MET A 453 -16.49 17.87 5.18
N LYS A 454 -16.56 16.78 5.94
CA LYS A 454 -17.27 16.70 7.22
C LYS A 454 -16.31 16.35 8.36
N LEU A 455 -16.02 17.33 9.20
CA LEU A 455 -15.19 17.17 10.39
C LEU A 455 -16.14 17.04 11.59
N SER A 456 -16.37 15.80 12.06
CA SER A 456 -17.37 15.49 13.09
C SER A 456 -16.75 14.99 14.40
N GLY A 457 -15.43 14.74 14.42
CA GLY A 457 -14.69 14.29 15.58
C GLY A 457 -13.19 14.31 15.32
N GLY A 458 -12.39 13.83 16.28
CA GLY A 458 -10.94 13.77 16.17
C GLY A 458 -10.24 15.14 16.26
N TYR A 459 -8.97 15.13 15.89
CA TYR A 459 -8.05 16.26 15.99
C TYR A 459 -7.45 16.52 14.61
N VAL A 460 -7.86 17.62 13.96
CA VAL A 460 -7.46 17.98 12.59
C VAL A 460 -6.61 19.25 12.64
N PHE A 461 -5.38 19.15 12.15
CA PHE A 461 -4.52 20.32 11.95
C PHE A 461 -4.11 20.42 10.48
N ALA A 462 -4.61 21.42 9.82
CA ALA A 462 -4.34 21.70 8.42
C ALA A 462 -3.47 22.95 8.27
N VAL A 463 -2.43 22.88 7.47
CA VAL A 463 -1.46 23.97 7.25
C VAL A 463 -1.22 24.14 5.75
N THR A 464 -1.59 25.28 5.18
CA THR A 464 -1.05 25.70 3.89
C THR A 464 -0.24 26.99 4.02
N THR A 465 0.88 27.05 3.32
CA THR A 465 1.71 28.27 3.22
C THR A 465 1.68 28.88 1.82
N LYS A 466 0.87 28.33 0.92
CA LYS A 466 0.73 28.80 -0.46
C LYS A 466 0.11 30.20 -0.54
N GLY A 467 -0.91 30.44 0.27
CA GLY A 467 -1.70 31.66 0.22
C GLY A 467 -2.78 31.63 -0.87
N ASN A 468 -3.68 32.60 -0.81
CA ASN A 468 -4.87 32.70 -1.66
C ASN A 468 -4.57 32.47 -3.15
N PRO A 469 -5.37 31.63 -3.89
CA PRO A 469 -6.70 31.15 -3.48
C PRO A 469 -6.69 29.93 -2.53
N GLU A 470 -5.54 29.27 -2.37
CA GLU A 470 -5.43 28.02 -1.63
C GLU A 470 -5.66 28.22 -0.13
N VAL A 471 -6.33 27.28 0.51
CA VAL A 471 -6.73 27.32 1.93
C VAL A 471 -6.31 26.05 2.67
N ALA A 472 -6.33 26.10 4.01
CA ALA A 472 -5.93 24.94 4.80
C ALA A 472 -6.96 23.80 4.74
N LEU A 473 -8.24 24.13 4.72
CA LEU A 473 -9.35 23.19 4.59
C LEU A 473 -10.23 23.63 3.43
N ASP A 474 -10.17 22.90 2.33
CA ASP A 474 -10.94 23.16 1.12
C ASP A 474 -12.03 22.12 0.88
N ALA A 475 -13.15 22.57 0.33
CA ALA A 475 -14.22 21.73 -0.17
C ALA A 475 -14.79 22.39 -1.43
N ASN A 476 -15.15 21.60 -2.44
CA ASN A 476 -15.56 22.09 -3.77
C ASN A 476 -16.87 22.91 -3.71
N THR A 477 -16.78 24.14 -3.22
CA THR A 477 -17.94 25.05 -3.10
C THR A 477 -18.46 25.50 -4.47
N GLU A 478 -17.63 25.57 -5.50
CA GLU A 478 -18.03 25.83 -6.89
C GLU A 478 -18.95 24.72 -7.44
N GLY A 479 -18.75 23.48 -6.97
CA GLY A 479 -19.62 22.34 -7.23
C GLY A 479 -20.88 22.28 -6.38
N GLY A 480 -21.02 23.20 -5.43
CA GLY A 480 -22.15 23.26 -4.49
C GLY A 480 -21.97 22.46 -3.20
N TYR A 481 -20.78 21.95 -2.94
CA TYR A 481 -20.40 21.22 -1.73
C TYR A 481 -19.91 22.16 -0.63
N LYS A 482 -19.64 21.65 0.58
CA LYS A 482 -19.27 22.48 1.73
C LYS A 482 -18.30 21.81 2.68
N LEU A 483 -17.52 22.65 3.36
CA LEU A 483 -16.82 22.31 4.59
C LEU A 483 -17.77 22.40 5.79
N TYR A 484 -17.92 21.31 6.53
CA TYR A 484 -18.69 21.24 7.78
C TYR A 484 -17.76 21.00 8.97
N ILE A 485 -17.78 21.92 9.94
CA ILE A 485 -17.11 21.75 11.24
C ILE A 485 -18.19 21.45 12.27
N ASN A 486 -18.43 20.19 12.55
CA ASN A 486 -19.46 19.72 13.47
C ASN A 486 -18.98 19.77 14.93
N SER A 487 -19.90 19.61 15.86
CA SER A 487 -19.68 19.89 17.30
C SER A 487 -18.69 18.97 18.02
N GLY A 488 -18.23 17.90 17.39
CA GLY A 488 -17.26 16.93 17.98
C GLY A 488 -15.81 17.15 17.57
N ALA A 489 -15.55 17.95 16.54
CA ALA A 489 -14.21 18.07 15.97
C ALA A 489 -13.34 19.09 16.72
N THR A 490 -12.06 18.79 16.91
CA THR A 490 -11.02 19.76 17.29
C THR A 490 -10.22 20.12 16.04
N VAL A 491 -10.32 21.37 15.62
CA VAL A 491 -9.75 21.86 14.36
C VAL A 491 -8.77 22.98 14.62
N VAL A 492 -7.60 22.90 14.02
CA VAL A 492 -6.59 23.96 13.92
C VAL A 492 -6.27 24.14 12.43
N ALA A 493 -6.28 25.36 11.94
CA ALA A 493 -5.97 25.65 10.54
C ALA A 493 -5.07 26.88 10.42
N TYR A 494 -4.06 26.79 9.56
CA TYR A 494 -3.22 27.90 9.13
C TYR A 494 -3.29 28.03 7.61
N GLY A 495 -3.65 29.21 7.12
CA GLY A 495 -3.87 29.47 5.69
C GLY A 495 -5.33 29.69 5.34
N GLY A 496 -6.24 29.56 6.32
CA GLY A 496 -7.66 29.87 6.14
C GLY A 496 -8.56 28.62 6.05
N LEU A 497 -9.85 28.89 5.97
CA LEU A 497 -10.90 27.91 5.75
C LEU A 497 -11.65 28.29 4.49
N GLU A 498 -12.20 27.29 3.79
CA GLU A 498 -13.03 27.50 2.61
C GLU A 498 -14.18 28.51 2.89
N ASN A 499 -14.43 29.37 1.91
CA ASN A 499 -15.49 30.37 2.02
C ASN A 499 -16.88 29.72 2.10
N GLY A 500 -17.73 30.23 2.99
CA GLY A 500 -19.08 29.68 3.16
C GLY A 500 -19.12 28.35 3.92
N TYR A 501 -18.04 27.99 4.63
CA TYR A 501 -18.05 26.84 5.55
C TYR A 501 -19.23 26.92 6.54
N SER A 502 -19.67 25.77 7.01
CA SER A 502 -20.70 25.63 8.05
C SER A 502 -20.07 25.11 9.34
N ALA A 503 -20.29 25.81 10.45
CA ALA A 503 -19.75 25.37 11.74
C ALA A 503 -20.87 25.29 12.79
N ALA A 504 -20.99 24.15 13.45
CA ALA A 504 -21.88 23.91 14.57
C ALA A 504 -21.28 24.39 15.90
N GLN A 505 -20.01 24.77 15.91
CA GLN A 505 -19.28 25.32 17.05
C GLN A 505 -18.51 26.58 16.62
N THR A 506 -18.19 27.47 17.58
CA THR A 506 -17.51 28.72 17.25
C THR A 506 -16.09 28.47 16.73
N VAL A 507 -15.74 29.18 15.65
CA VAL A 507 -14.37 29.27 15.16
C VAL A 507 -13.74 30.55 15.66
N TYR A 508 -12.57 30.47 16.23
CA TYR A 508 -11.80 31.60 16.74
C TYR A 508 -10.48 31.77 15.99
N SER A 509 -9.95 32.96 16.00
CA SER A 509 -8.56 33.24 15.72
C SER A 509 -7.73 33.19 17.01
N MET A 510 -6.59 32.50 16.96
CA MET A 510 -5.65 32.34 18.06
C MET A 510 -4.22 32.67 17.59
N ASN A 511 -3.55 33.59 18.29
CA ASN A 511 -2.13 33.83 18.09
C ASN A 511 -1.32 32.91 19.01
N GLY A 512 -0.66 31.90 18.40
CA GLY A 512 0.24 31.01 19.13
C GLY A 512 1.70 31.40 18.99
N THR A 513 2.58 30.62 19.60
CA THR A 513 4.04 30.75 19.43
C THR A 513 4.50 29.79 18.33
N ALA A 514 5.09 30.35 17.28
CA ALA A 514 5.68 29.59 16.16
C ALA A 514 6.78 28.64 16.65
N GLY A 515 6.85 27.43 16.08
CA GLY A 515 7.83 26.41 16.42
C GLY A 515 7.62 25.75 17.79
N SER A 516 6.60 26.16 18.55
CA SER A 516 6.34 25.73 19.91
C SER A 516 5.01 24.99 20.04
N TRP A 517 4.81 24.34 21.17
CA TRP A 517 3.53 23.77 21.54
C TRP A 517 2.55 24.87 21.99
N ASN A 518 1.36 24.81 21.46
CA ASN A 518 0.21 25.65 21.82
C ASN A 518 -0.94 24.74 22.23
N ALA A 519 -1.86 25.21 23.08
CA ALA A 519 -2.91 24.36 23.60
C ALA A 519 -4.27 25.05 23.60
N LEU A 520 -5.33 24.24 23.47
CA LEU A 520 -6.73 24.62 23.49
C LEU A 520 -7.37 24.16 24.80
N TYR A 521 -8.19 25.00 25.42
CA TYR A 521 -8.79 24.73 26.72
C TYR A 521 -10.30 24.97 26.74
N ASN A 522 -10.99 24.12 27.49
CA ASN A 522 -12.38 24.33 27.96
C ASN A 522 -12.34 24.60 29.47
N GLY A 523 -12.48 25.87 29.86
CA GLY A 523 -12.22 26.28 31.25
C GLY A 523 -10.81 26.00 31.68
N SER A 524 -10.63 25.13 32.67
CA SER A 524 -9.32 24.64 33.15
C SER A 524 -8.88 23.32 32.52
N ALA A 525 -9.75 22.66 31.77
CA ALA A 525 -9.44 21.39 31.13
C ALA A 525 -8.75 21.60 29.79
N CYS A 526 -7.56 21.03 29.62
CA CYS A 526 -6.90 21.01 28.32
C CYS A 526 -7.65 20.08 27.37
N ILE A 527 -7.99 20.56 26.17
CA ILE A 527 -8.60 19.78 25.12
C ILE A 527 -7.50 19.03 24.34
N ALA A 528 -6.50 19.80 23.88
CA ALA A 528 -5.36 19.26 23.16
C ALA A 528 -4.26 20.32 23.02
N ALA A 529 -3.03 19.88 22.79
CA ALA A 529 -1.95 20.74 22.34
C ALA A 529 -1.53 20.37 20.90
N PHE A 530 -1.14 21.38 20.14
CA PHE A 530 -0.60 21.27 18.80
C PHE A 530 0.74 21.98 18.69
N LYS A 531 1.67 21.40 17.95
CA LYS A 531 2.99 22.00 17.70
C LYS A 531 2.93 22.84 16.44
N ALA A 532 2.99 24.16 16.60
CA ALA A 532 3.01 25.08 15.47
C ALA A 532 4.28 24.89 14.63
N PRO A 533 4.17 24.87 13.29
CA PRO A 533 5.38 24.92 12.44
C PRO A 533 6.19 26.20 12.68
N SER A 534 7.48 26.17 12.37
CA SER A 534 8.36 27.33 12.49
C SER A 534 7.85 28.49 11.62
N GLY A 535 7.79 29.69 12.18
CA GLY A 535 7.34 30.90 11.47
C GLY A 535 5.83 31.10 11.41
N LEU A 536 5.01 30.13 11.85
CA LEU A 536 3.54 30.20 11.78
C LEU A 536 2.94 30.40 13.18
N SER A 537 2.07 31.42 13.32
CA SER A 537 1.57 31.82 14.65
C SER A 537 0.09 32.20 14.71
N ASN A 538 -0.58 32.46 13.60
CA ASN A 538 -1.99 32.86 13.59
C ASN A 538 -2.86 31.74 13.03
N PHE A 539 -3.67 31.12 13.88
CA PHE A 539 -4.46 29.95 13.56
C PHE A 539 -5.97 30.20 13.68
N ALA A 540 -6.75 29.66 12.77
CA ALA A 540 -8.16 29.41 13.02
C ALA A 540 -8.27 28.16 13.91
N VAL A 541 -9.03 28.25 15.00
CA VAL A 541 -9.19 27.15 15.96
C VAL A 541 -10.66 26.96 16.33
N SER A 542 -11.08 25.70 16.44
CA SER A 542 -12.44 25.34 16.87
C SER A 542 -12.38 24.01 17.63
N ALA A 543 -13.05 23.93 18.76
CA ALA A 543 -13.15 22.70 19.53
C ALA A 543 -14.38 22.70 20.44
N PRO A 544 -14.85 21.52 20.89
CA PRO A 544 -15.98 21.41 21.80
C PRO A 544 -15.76 22.19 23.12
N GLY A 545 -16.58 23.20 23.37
CA GLY A 545 -16.50 24.03 24.59
C GLY A 545 -15.23 24.89 24.68
N LEU A 546 -14.54 25.13 23.56
CA LEU A 546 -13.33 25.97 23.52
C LEU A 546 -13.59 27.35 24.14
N SER A 547 -12.83 27.70 25.17
CA SER A 547 -12.96 28.95 25.92
C SER A 547 -11.63 29.67 26.18
N GLY A 548 -10.48 29.03 25.91
CA GLY A 548 -9.18 29.63 26.12
C GLY A 548 -8.10 28.97 25.28
N GLY A 549 -7.02 29.71 25.02
CA GLY A 549 -5.81 29.22 24.38
C GLY A 549 -4.59 29.48 25.25
N TYR A 550 -3.55 28.68 25.08
CA TYR A 550 -2.24 28.86 25.70
C TYR A 550 -1.13 28.68 24.67
N GLN A 551 -0.05 29.40 24.85
CA GLN A 551 1.14 29.31 24.03
C GLN A 551 2.37 28.93 24.86
N GLY A 552 3.36 28.27 24.24
CA GLY A 552 4.59 27.88 24.91
C GLY A 552 4.39 26.85 26.02
N VAL A 553 3.40 25.97 25.87
CA VAL A 553 3.16 24.87 26.80
C VAL A 553 4.24 23.79 26.67
N SER A 554 4.42 23.00 27.72
CA SER A 554 5.27 21.80 27.72
C SER A 554 4.39 20.56 27.57
N VAL A 555 4.87 19.59 26.79
CA VAL A 555 4.24 18.29 26.57
C VAL A 555 5.17 17.21 27.12
N GLY A 556 4.69 16.42 28.07
CA GLY A 556 5.42 15.29 28.68
C GLY A 556 4.71 13.95 28.45
N GLY A 557 3.57 13.94 27.74
CA GLY A 557 2.81 12.76 27.37
C GLY A 557 3.09 12.26 25.96
N ASP A 558 2.23 11.37 25.49
CA ASP A 558 2.30 10.81 24.14
C ASP A 558 2.02 11.86 23.06
N THR A 559 2.66 11.69 21.91
CA THR A 559 2.46 12.56 20.75
C THR A 559 2.02 11.77 19.53
N TYR A 560 1.20 12.40 18.69
CA TYR A 560 0.61 11.84 17.49
C TYR A 560 0.99 12.65 16.26
N CYS A 561 0.75 12.10 15.05
CA CYS A 561 1.11 12.75 13.78
C CYS A 561 2.57 13.23 13.77
N ASN A 562 3.49 12.31 13.99
CA ASN A 562 4.92 12.62 13.96
C ASN A 562 5.33 13.77 14.92
N GLY A 563 4.72 13.81 16.12
CA GLY A 563 5.03 14.79 17.15
C GLY A 563 4.32 16.15 17.00
N VAL A 564 3.18 16.19 16.31
CA VAL A 564 2.40 17.43 16.10
C VAL A 564 1.25 17.60 17.08
N TRP A 565 0.59 16.51 17.48
CA TRP A 565 -0.51 16.53 18.42
C TRP A 565 -0.16 15.90 19.76
N ALA A 566 -0.76 16.40 20.84
CA ALA A 566 -0.78 15.78 22.17
C ALA A 566 -2.09 16.08 22.88
N THR A 567 -2.56 15.11 23.69
CA THR A 567 -3.82 15.24 24.44
C THR A 567 -3.62 15.05 25.96
N ASP A 568 -2.41 14.70 26.38
CA ASP A 568 -2.06 14.51 27.79
C ASP A 568 -0.68 15.07 28.13
N GLY A 569 -0.33 15.09 29.40
CA GLY A 569 0.97 15.57 29.88
C GLY A 569 1.23 17.06 29.57
N ILE A 570 0.19 17.88 29.36
CA ILE A 570 0.31 19.27 28.94
C ILE A 570 0.33 20.17 30.17
N SER A 571 1.34 21.07 30.24
CA SER A 571 1.50 21.96 31.40
C SER A 571 2.19 23.28 31.03
N GLY A 572 2.08 24.27 31.91
CA GLY A 572 2.72 25.56 31.77
C GLY A 572 2.12 26.43 30.64
N GLY A 573 2.94 27.28 30.08
CA GLY A 573 2.55 28.21 29.02
C GLY A 573 1.93 29.50 29.54
N SER A 574 1.60 30.38 28.61
CA SER A 574 0.93 31.66 28.85
C SER A 574 -0.40 31.72 28.10
N SER A 575 -1.44 32.26 28.75
CA SER A 575 -2.74 32.39 28.11
C SER A 575 -2.69 33.36 26.94
N VAL A 576 -3.45 33.04 25.89
CA VAL A 576 -3.67 33.92 24.73
C VAL A 576 -5.14 34.14 24.52
N SER A 577 -5.49 35.35 24.05
CA SER A 577 -6.87 35.69 23.76
C SER A 577 -7.36 35.02 22.49
N LEU A 578 -8.59 34.52 22.54
CA LEU A 578 -9.35 34.08 21.38
C LEU A 578 -10.19 35.25 20.88
N SER A 579 -10.16 35.50 19.58
CA SER A 579 -11.03 36.50 18.94
C SER A 579 -11.92 35.82 17.89
N ALA A 580 -13.04 36.42 17.52
CA ALA A 580 -13.88 35.87 16.46
C ALA A 580 -13.07 35.72 15.16
N TYR A 581 -13.15 34.54 14.53
CA TYR A 581 -12.54 34.31 13.23
C TYR A 581 -13.36 35.05 12.15
N SER A 582 -12.73 35.93 11.42
CA SER A 582 -13.38 36.81 10.44
C SER A 582 -13.32 36.36 8.98
N GLY A 583 -12.93 35.09 8.75
CA GLY A 583 -12.76 34.54 7.42
C GLY A 583 -11.29 34.47 6.99
N GLY A 584 -11.03 33.76 5.90
CA GLY A 584 -9.69 33.48 5.39
C GLY A 584 -8.86 34.74 5.21
N GLN A 585 -7.55 34.61 5.18
CA GLN A 585 -6.61 35.67 4.79
C GLN A 585 -6.81 36.05 3.32
N GLY A 586 -7.93 36.69 3.01
CA GLY A 586 -8.11 37.37 1.76
C GLY A 586 -7.26 38.65 1.77
N GLY A 587 -6.21 38.71 0.97
CA GLY A 587 -5.60 39.97 0.58
C GLY A 587 -6.64 40.89 -0.04
N PRO A 588 -6.45 42.25 -0.08
CA PRO A 588 -7.45 43.20 -0.49
C PRO A 588 -7.93 42.94 -1.91
N GLY A 589 -9.23 42.85 -2.06
CA GLY A 589 -9.96 42.46 -3.24
C GLY A 589 -9.47 43.08 -4.53
N GLY A 590 -9.33 42.25 -5.52
CA GLY A 590 -9.28 42.59 -6.92
C GLY A 590 -10.27 41.72 -7.66
N GLY A 591 -11.48 42.24 -7.85
CA GLY A 591 -12.45 41.60 -8.72
C GLY A 591 -11.92 41.51 -10.14
N GLY A 592 -11.71 40.30 -10.61
CA GLY A 592 -11.47 39.96 -12.01
C GLY A 592 -12.36 38.78 -12.39
N PRO A 593 -12.98 38.78 -13.59
CA PRO A 593 -13.93 37.76 -13.98
C PRO A 593 -13.23 36.44 -14.32
N GLY A 594 -13.70 35.38 -13.73
CA GLY A 594 -13.72 34.01 -14.19
C GLY A 594 -12.50 33.50 -15.00
N GLY A 595 -11.57 32.88 -14.30
CA GLY A 595 -10.62 31.95 -14.93
C GLY A 595 -10.99 30.54 -14.50
N GLY A 596 -11.57 29.75 -15.42
CA GLY A 596 -11.89 28.35 -15.14
C GLY A 596 -10.63 27.57 -14.81
N HIS A 597 -10.66 26.87 -13.69
CA HIS A 597 -9.67 25.87 -13.34
C HIS A 597 -9.72 24.75 -14.38
N GLY A 598 -8.73 24.80 -15.29
CA GLY A 598 -8.49 23.71 -16.21
C GLY A 598 -7.99 22.51 -15.42
N GLY A 599 -8.86 21.51 -15.23
CA GLY A 599 -8.40 20.22 -14.76
C GLY A 599 -7.27 19.75 -15.67
N ARG A 600 -6.07 19.63 -15.12
CA ARG A 600 -4.99 18.93 -15.79
C ARG A 600 -5.33 17.46 -15.85
N PRO A 601 -5.01 16.76 -17.00
CA PRO A 601 -5.33 15.36 -17.25
C PRO A 601 -4.67 14.39 -16.27
#